data_c78fe0ccec01eb6a170be28b34b1db67
#
_entry.id   c78fe0ccec01eb6a170be28b34b1db67
#
_cell.length_a   1.000
_cell.length_b   1.000
_cell.length_c   1.000
_cell.angle_alpha   90.00
_cell.angle_beta   90.00
_cell.angle_gamma   90.00
#
_symmetry.space_group_name_H-M   'P 1'
#
loop_
_entity.id
_entity.type
_entity.pdbx_description
1 polymer ?
#
loop_
_entity_poly.entity_id
_entity_poly.type
_entity_poly.pdbx_seq_one_letter_code
_entity_poly.pdbx_strand_id
1 'polypeptide(L)'
;MTHIIASIKVNYLMLINNNFQYPAMLKVAGKHCVIIGGGAVAARKLQTLLDAGARVTVVAPEFCAEVQSLAARCTLVTDSYKPQYLEGAFVVIAATSSFAVNREISAAAPCLVNNITEPELSNFTVPSSIGEGSITIALATGGMPAFTRLLKTQLAQFITPELADFNDFLREQRDVVKAITPDSKAHTAFWRSVLNKALLNQVMAGETAKAKEKVLDAVNSFRSQSQDSPR
;
A
#
# COMPACT_ATOMS: atom_id res chain seq x y z
N MET A 1 25.59 14.95 10.50
CA MET A 1 24.37 14.16 10.16
C MET A 1 24.26 12.86 10.95
N THR A 2 24.66 12.82 12.24
CA THR A 2 24.86 11.55 12.96
C THR A 2 23.92 11.35 14.15
N HIS A 3 22.83 12.15 14.28
CA HIS A 3 21.98 12.14 15.49
C HIS A 3 20.47 11.91 15.26
N ILE A 4 20.02 11.48 14.09
CA ILE A 4 18.57 11.35 13.82
C ILE A 4 18.07 9.90 13.91
N ILE A 5 18.93 8.90 14.10
CA ILE A 5 18.50 7.48 14.18
C ILE A 5 18.53 6.95 15.64
N ALA A 6 18.91 7.77 16.60
CA ALA A 6 18.82 7.38 17.99
C ALA A 6 17.39 7.59 18.49
N SER A 7 16.69 6.48 18.67
CA SER A 7 15.45 6.40 19.46
C SER A 7 14.21 7.03 18.83
N ILE A 8 13.62 6.37 17.81
CA ILE A 8 12.17 6.39 17.73
C ILE A 8 11.65 5.54 18.92
N LYS A 9 11.78 6.07 20.12
CA LYS A 9 10.84 5.78 21.18
C LYS A 9 9.54 6.43 20.71
N VAL A 10 8.67 5.63 20.09
CA VAL A 10 7.28 6.01 19.92
C VAL A 10 6.80 6.35 21.33
N ASN A 11 6.68 7.63 21.61
CA ASN A 11 6.18 8.09 22.89
C ASN A 11 4.68 7.74 22.88
N TYR A 12 4.33 6.59 23.45
CA TYR A 12 2.95 6.09 23.60
C TYR A 12 2.00 7.13 24.23
N LEU A 13 2.55 8.16 24.86
CA LEU A 13 1.79 9.28 25.44
C LEU A 13 1.19 10.25 24.39
N MET A 14 1.69 10.28 23.15
CA MET A 14 1.05 11.06 22.08
C MET A 14 -0.15 10.34 21.41
N LEU A 15 -0.40 9.08 21.75
CA LEU A 15 -1.50 8.28 21.22
C LEU A 15 -2.85 8.53 21.91
N ILE A 16 -2.91 9.41 22.92
CA ILE A 16 -4.15 9.71 23.65
C ILE A 16 -5.00 10.80 22.96
N ASN A 17 -4.47 11.48 21.95
CA ASN A 17 -5.31 12.31 21.08
C ASN A 17 -5.99 11.41 20.04
N ASN A 18 -7.31 11.45 19.95
CA ASN A 18 -8.22 10.69 19.06
C ASN A 18 -7.91 10.77 17.54
N ASN A 19 -6.74 11.25 17.13
CA ASN A 19 -6.32 11.41 15.73
C ASN A 19 -5.41 10.28 15.23
N PHE A 20 -5.09 9.26 16.05
CA PHE A 20 -4.31 8.13 15.55
C PHE A 20 -5.23 7.17 14.79
N GLN A 21 -4.97 7.05 13.50
CA GLN A 21 -5.62 6.05 12.65
C GLN A 21 -4.78 4.77 12.62
N TYR A 22 -5.44 3.62 12.68
CA TYR A 22 -4.76 2.33 12.56
C TYR A 22 -4.29 2.13 11.10
N PRO A 23 -2.96 2.11 10.83
CA PRO A 23 -2.47 1.93 9.47
C PRO A 23 -2.60 0.48 9.03
N ALA A 24 -3.26 0.26 7.89
CA ALA A 24 -3.46 -1.06 7.31
C ALA A 24 -3.30 -1.03 5.79
N MET A 25 -2.77 -2.12 5.24
CA MET A 25 -2.72 -2.37 3.80
C MET A 25 -3.85 -3.33 3.43
N LEU A 26 -4.82 -2.84 2.64
CA LEU A 26 -5.99 -3.63 2.23
C LEU A 26 -5.64 -4.54 1.05
N LYS A 27 -5.97 -5.82 1.18
CA LYS A 27 -5.88 -6.80 0.08
C LYS A 27 -7.20 -6.76 -0.71
N VAL A 28 -7.23 -5.96 -1.77
CA VAL A 28 -8.43 -5.76 -2.60
C VAL A 28 -8.43 -6.60 -3.88
N ALA A 29 -7.35 -7.32 -4.19
CA ALA A 29 -7.26 -8.17 -5.37
C ALA A 29 -8.42 -9.17 -5.43
N GLY A 30 -9.18 -9.15 -6.55
CA GLY A 30 -10.39 -9.95 -6.74
C GLY A 30 -11.61 -9.55 -5.90
N LYS A 31 -11.49 -8.56 -4.99
CA LYS A 31 -12.62 -8.07 -4.21
C LYS A 31 -13.48 -7.11 -5.02
N HIS A 32 -14.79 -7.12 -4.77
CA HIS A 32 -15.71 -6.18 -5.37
C HIS A 32 -15.60 -4.83 -4.66
N CYS A 33 -15.28 -3.79 -5.41
CA CYS A 33 -15.22 -2.40 -4.94
C CYS A 33 -16.21 -1.56 -5.76
N VAL A 34 -16.88 -0.64 -5.11
CA VAL A 34 -17.89 0.23 -5.74
C VAL A 34 -17.47 1.69 -5.60
N ILE A 35 -17.57 2.42 -6.70
CA ILE A 35 -17.39 3.87 -6.72
C ILE A 35 -18.71 4.50 -7.18
N ILE A 36 -19.27 5.38 -6.35
CA ILE A 36 -20.45 6.15 -6.72
C ILE A 36 -19.98 7.57 -7.07
N GLY A 37 -20.07 7.89 -8.36
CA GLY A 37 -19.59 9.13 -8.96
C GLY A 37 -18.70 8.88 -10.17
N GLY A 38 -18.77 9.76 -11.19
CA GLY A 38 -18.09 9.62 -12.48
C GLY A 38 -17.07 10.71 -12.81
N GLY A 39 -16.69 11.57 -11.85
CA GLY A 39 -15.78 12.68 -12.06
C GLY A 39 -14.30 12.32 -11.85
N ALA A 40 -13.43 13.34 -11.94
CA ALA A 40 -11.96 13.19 -11.86
C ALA A 40 -11.48 12.55 -10.54
N VAL A 41 -12.15 12.78 -9.41
CA VAL A 41 -11.80 12.13 -8.13
C VAL A 41 -12.09 10.63 -8.20
N ALA A 42 -13.26 10.26 -8.75
CA ALA A 42 -13.63 8.87 -8.98
C ALA A 42 -12.63 8.17 -9.92
N ALA A 43 -12.22 8.82 -11.01
CA ALA A 43 -11.21 8.29 -11.94
C ALA A 43 -9.89 7.94 -11.25
N ARG A 44 -9.37 8.82 -10.40
CA ARG A 44 -8.13 8.58 -9.65
C ARG A 44 -8.26 7.40 -8.68
N LYS A 45 -9.42 7.28 -7.99
CA LYS A 45 -9.69 6.16 -7.08
C LYS A 45 -9.88 4.85 -7.86
N LEU A 46 -10.56 4.92 -9.01
CA LEU A 46 -10.74 3.79 -9.92
C LEU A 46 -9.38 3.23 -10.37
N GLN A 47 -8.50 4.08 -10.89
CA GLN A 47 -7.17 3.66 -11.32
C GLN A 47 -6.43 2.92 -10.20
N THR A 48 -6.39 3.49 -8.99
CA THR A 48 -5.69 2.89 -7.85
C THR A 48 -6.25 1.52 -7.45
N LEU A 49 -7.58 1.36 -7.45
CA LEU A 49 -8.23 0.09 -7.14
C LEU A 49 -7.97 -0.97 -8.22
N LEU A 50 -8.01 -0.56 -9.50
CA LEU A 50 -7.71 -1.45 -10.63
C LEU A 50 -6.25 -1.93 -10.61
N ASP A 51 -5.31 -1.04 -10.29
CA ASP A 51 -3.89 -1.38 -10.19
C ASP A 51 -3.60 -2.29 -8.99
N ALA A 52 -4.44 -2.22 -7.95
CA ALA A 52 -4.42 -3.16 -6.83
C ALA A 52 -5.18 -4.48 -7.10
N GLY A 53 -5.69 -4.69 -8.35
CA GLY A 53 -6.35 -5.92 -8.79
C GLY A 53 -7.80 -6.08 -8.33
N ALA A 54 -8.47 -5.00 -7.89
CA ALA A 54 -9.88 -5.05 -7.51
C ALA A 54 -10.79 -5.23 -8.74
N ARG A 55 -11.95 -5.83 -8.52
CA ARG A 55 -13.08 -5.78 -9.47
C ARG A 55 -13.91 -4.55 -9.13
N VAL A 56 -13.94 -3.56 -10.02
CA VAL A 56 -14.56 -2.28 -9.71
C VAL A 56 -15.84 -2.06 -10.54
N THR A 57 -16.90 -1.65 -9.87
CA THR A 57 -18.12 -1.09 -10.47
C THR A 57 -18.16 0.41 -10.19
N VAL A 58 -18.34 1.21 -11.24
CA VAL A 58 -18.52 2.67 -11.12
C VAL A 58 -19.95 3.00 -11.51
N VAL A 59 -20.68 3.68 -10.64
CA VAL A 59 -22.08 4.09 -10.87
C VAL A 59 -22.15 5.60 -10.91
N ALA A 60 -22.63 6.16 -12.02
CA ALA A 60 -22.87 7.60 -12.16
C ALA A 60 -23.82 7.87 -13.35
N PRO A 61 -24.57 8.98 -13.35
CA PRO A 61 -25.34 9.40 -14.52
C PRO A 61 -24.46 9.71 -15.72
N GLU A 62 -23.23 10.21 -15.48
CA GLU A 62 -22.28 10.59 -16.50
C GLU A 62 -20.84 10.25 -16.03
N PHE A 63 -19.94 9.98 -16.97
CA PHE A 63 -18.55 9.65 -16.72
C PHE A 63 -17.63 10.62 -17.44
N CYS A 64 -16.61 11.14 -16.74
CA CYS A 64 -15.54 11.91 -17.36
C CYS A 64 -14.68 11.03 -18.29
N ALA A 65 -13.89 11.68 -19.16
CA ALA A 65 -13.07 10.99 -20.15
C ALA A 65 -12.08 9.99 -19.52
N GLU A 66 -11.53 10.31 -18.37
CA GLU A 66 -10.59 9.46 -17.62
C GLU A 66 -11.26 8.18 -17.12
N VAL A 67 -12.51 8.26 -16.63
CA VAL A 67 -13.28 7.05 -16.26
C VAL A 67 -13.60 6.22 -17.48
N GLN A 68 -14.04 6.87 -18.58
CA GLN A 68 -14.34 6.18 -19.83
C GLN A 68 -13.13 5.45 -20.41
N SER A 69 -11.93 6.04 -20.31
CA SER A 69 -10.70 5.39 -20.78
C SER A 69 -10.37 4.07 -20.05
N LEU A 70 -10.93 3.88 -18.87
CA LEU A 70 -10.76 2.66 -18.05
C LEU A 70 -11.92 1.65 -18.20
N ALA A 71 -12.90 1.90 -19.07
CA ALA A 71 -14.10 1.10 -19.21
C ALA A 71 -13.81 -0.39 -19.50
N ALA A 72 -12.75 -0.72 -20.23
CA ALA A 72 -12.34 -2.10 -20.52
C ALA A 72 -11.88 -2.89 -19.28
N ARG A 73 -11.56 -2.19 -18.16
CA ARG A 73 -11.02 -2.79 -16.93
C ARG A 73 -12.01 -2.81 -15.77
N CYS A 74 -13.21 -2.22 -15.93
CA CYS A 74 -14.21 -2.09 -14.87
C CYS A 74 -15.62 -2.22 -15.42
N THR A 75 -16.63 -2.28 -14.56
CA THR A 75 -18.04 -2.19 -14.94
C THR A 75 -18.52 -0.76 -14.76
N LEU A 76 -19.01 -0.14 -15.82
CA LEU A 76 -19.66 1.17 -15.78
C LEU A 76 -21.18 1.01 -15.78
N VAL A 77 -21.87 1.62 -14.83
CA VAL A 77 -23.32 1.64 -14.71
C VAL A 77 -23.83 3.07 -14.83
N THR A 78 -24.47 3.40 -15.95
CA THR A 78 -25.06 4.73 -16.18
C THR A 78 -26.40 4.81 -15.45
N ASP A 79 -26.37 5.20 -14.18
CA ASP A 79 -27.57 5.37 -13.34
C ASP A 79 -27.25 6.35 -12.18
N SER A 80 -28.30 6.84 -11.54
CA SER A 80 -28.21 7.51 -10.24
C SER A 80 -27.97 6.51 -9.13
N TYR A 81 -27.37 6.96 -8.01
CA TYR A 81 -27.16 6.09 -6.86
C TYR A 81 -28.47 5.44 -6.38
N LYS A 82 -28.38 4.16 -6.06
CA LYS A 82 -29.40 3.35 -5.38
C LYS A 82 -28.71 2.41 -4.38
N PRO A 83 -29.30 2.16 -3.18
CA PRO A 83 -28.67 1.32 -2.14
C PRO A 83 -28.25 -0.07 -2.61
N GLN A 84 -28.95 -0.66 -3.56
CA GLN A 84 -28.64 -1.99 -4.14
C GLN A 84 -27.24 -2.08 -4.77
N TYR A 85 -26.67 -0.96 -5.22
CA TYR A 85 -25.31 -0.94 -5.78
C TYR A 85 -24.22 -1.20 -4.76
N LEU A 86 -24.53 -1.10 -3.44
CA LEU A 86 -23.60 -1.37 -2.37
C LEU A 86 -23.54 -2.84 -1.95
N GLU A 87 -24.45 -3.66 -2.48
CA GLU A 87 -24.55 -5.07 -2.09
C GLU A 87 -23.27 -5.85 -2.46
N GLY A 88 -22.74 -6.60 -1.49
CA GLY A 88 -21.54 -7.41 -1.67
C GLY A 88 -20.24 -6.63 -1.89
N ALA A 89 -20.27 -5.29 -1.73
CA ALA A 89 -19.08 -4.48 -1.81
C ALA A 89 -18.15 -4.72 -0.62
N PHE A 90 -16.85 -4.82 -0.89
CA PHE A 90 -15.79 -4.84 0.13
C PHE A 90 -15.34 -3.42 0.49
N VAL A 91 -15.29 -2.52 -0.50
CA VAL A 91 -14.96 -1.10 -0.34
C VAL A 91 -15.96 -0.28 -1.16
N VAL A 92 -16.45 0.81 -0.58
CA VAL A 92 -17.26 1.82 -1.25
C VAL A 92 -16.55 3.17 -1.21
N ILE A 93 -16.53 3.85 -2.36
CA ILE A 93 -16.05 5.24 -2.46
C ILE A 93 -17.24 6.12 -2.83
N ALA A 94 -17.67 6.98 -1.92
CA ALA A 94 -18.69 8.00 -2.17
C ALA A 94 -18.02 9.25 -2.77
N ALA A 95 -18.09 9.39 -4.09
CA ALA A 95 -17.35 10.38 -4.87
C ALA A 95 -18.26 11.22 -5.79
N THR A 96 -19.51 11.46 -5.38
CA THR A 96 -20.43 12.33 -6.11
C THR A 96 -20.20 13.81 -5.74
N SER A 97 -20.77 14.72 -6.52
CA SER A 97 -20.84 16.15 -6.19
C SER A 97 -21.91 16.50 -5.14
N SER A 98 -22.81 15.57 -4.83
CA SER A 98 -23.90 15.76 -3.89
C SER A 98 -23.51 15.30 -2.48
N PHE A 99 -23.42 16.24 -1.54
CA PHE A 99 -23.20 15.94 -0.12
C PHE A 99 -24.30 15.01 0.45
N ALA A 100 -25.57 15.24 0.07
CA ALA A 100 -26.68 14.43 0.55
C ALA A 100 -26.56 12.96 0.13
N VAL A 101 -26.22 12.70 -1.15
CA VAL A 101 -26.02 11.34 -1.67
C VAL A 101 -24.80 10.69 -1.01
N ASN A 102 -23.69 11.43 -0.82
CA ASN A 102 -22.50 10.87 -0.18
C ASN A 102 -22.76 10.52 1.30
N ARG A 103 -23.60 11.29 2.02
CA ARG A 103 -24.05 10.97 3.40
C ARG A 103 -24.92 9.72 3.41
N GLU A 104 -25.86 9.60 2.47
CA GLU A 104 -26.70 8.41 2.35
C GLU A 104 -25.87 7.15 2.10
N ILE A 105 -24.89 7.24 1.17
CA ILE A 105 -23.96 6.14 0.91
C ILE A 105 -23.18 5.75 2.17
N SER A 106 -22.65 6.75 2.91
CA SER A 106 -21.89 6.49 4.13
C SER A 106 -22.72 5.83 5.21
N ALA A 107 -24.00 6.20 5.34
CA ALA A 107 -24.92 5.61 6.30
C ALA A 107 -25.38 4.19 5.90
N ALA A 108 -25.51 3.92 4.58
CA ALA A 108 -26.02 2.66 4.07
C ALA A 108 -24.94 1.60 3.83
N ALA A 109 -23.66 2.00 3.70
CA ALA A 109 -22.58 1.09 3.35
C ALA A 109 -22.32 0.06 4.48
N PRO A 110 -22.46 -1.26 4.22
CA PRO A 110 -22.23 -2.29 5.23
C PRO A 110 -20.75 -2.69 5.36
N CYS A 111 -19.84 -1.95 4.74
CA CYS A 111 -18.44 -2.29 4.56
C CYS A 111 -17.51 -1.08 4.76
N LEU A 112 -16.28 -1.16 4.26
CA LEU A 112 -15.37 -0.02 4.27
C LEU A 112 -15.89 1.09 3.33
N VAL A 113 -16.09 2.28 3.88
CA VAL A 113 -16.58 3.45 3.11
C VAL A 113 -15.64 4.63 3.26
N ASN A 114 -15.30 5.25 2.11
CA ASN A 114 -14.57 6.51 2.05
C ASN A 114 -15.44 7.59 1.39
N ASN A 115 -15.86 8.58 2.16
CA ASN A 115 -16.59 9.75 1.68
C ASN A 115 -15.60 10.87 1.36
N ILE A 116 -15.59 11.34 0.10
CA ILE A 116 -14.60 12.33 -0.33
C ILE A 116 -14.96 13.75 0.06
N THR A 117 -16.22 14.02 0.39
CA THR A 117 -16.72 15.36 0.74
C THR A 117 -16.72 15.60 2.24
N GLU A 118 -16.95 14.56 3.03
CA GLU A 118 -17.03 14.60 4.49
C GLU A 118 -16.24 13.43 5.07
N PRO A 119 -14.92 13.62 5.26
CA PRO A 119 -14.04 12.55 5.72
C PRO A 119 -14.42 11.92 7.06
N GLU A 120 -15.10 12.69 7.92
CA GLU A 120 -15.61 12.24 9.23
C GLU A 120 -16.71 11.18 9.12
N LEU A 121 -17.38 11.07 7.98
CA LEU A 121 -18.36 10.02 7.68
C LEU A 121 -17.72 8.77 7.05
N SER A 122 -16.41 8.77 6.92
CA SER A 122 -15.63 7.62 6.46
C SER A 122 -15.24 6.72 7.63
N ASN A 123 -15.25 5.40 7.43
CA ASN A 123 -14.67 4.46 8.39
C ASN A 123 -13.24 4.02 8.04
N PHE A 124 -12.69 4.46 6.90
CA PHE A 124 -11.28 4.37 6.57
C PHE A 124 -10.82 5.56 5.72
N THR A 125 -9.52 5.83 5.76
CA THR A 125 -8.88 6.89 4.97
C THR A 125 -7.93 6.28 3.94
N VAL A 126 -7.93 6.81 2.73
CA VAL A 126 -6.96 6.43 1.70
C VAL A 126 -5.76 7.39 1.80
N PRO A 127 -4.61 6.93 2.34
CA PRO A 127 -3.43 7.77 2.48
C PRO A 127 -2.81 8.11 1.12
N SER A 128 -1.96 9.13 1.09
CA SER A 128 -1.06 9.33 -0.04
C SER A 128 -0.04 8.21 -0.08
N SER A 129 0.26 7.67 -1.25
CA SER A 129 1.22 6.57 -1.37
C SER A 129 2.33 6.86 -2.36
N ILE A 130 3.48 6.23 -2.11
CA ILE A 130 4.62 6.11 -3.01
C ILE A 130 4.79 4.62 -3.24
N GLY A 131 4.95 4.21 -4.50
CA GLY A 131 5.17 2.81 -4.85
C GLY A 131 6.18 2.70 -5.96
N GLU A 132 7.07 1.71 -5.87
CA GLU A 132 7.97 1.26 -6.93
C GLU A 132 8.15 -0.24 -6.75
N GLY A 133 7.83 -1.02 -7.79
CA GLY A 133 7.80 -2.48 -7.70
C GLY A 133 6.92 -2.97 -6.54
N SER A 134 7.47 -3.80 -5.69
CA SER A 134 6.79 -4.33 -4.49
C SER A 134 6.93 -3.46 -3.23
N ILE A 135 7.61 -2.31 -3.32
CA ILE A 135 7.74 -1.38 -2.19
C ILE A 135 6.55 -0.41 -2.20
N THR A 136 5.91 -0.24 -1.06
CA THR A 136 4.85 0.76 -0.88
C THR A 136 5.05 1.50 0.43
N ILE A 137 5.01 2.83 0.38
CA ILE A 137 4.95 3.71 1.55
C ILE A 137 3.61 4.43 1.53
N ALA A 138 2.86 4.33 2.63
CA ALA A 138 1.64 5.07 2.85
C ALA A 138 1.88 6.21 3.85
N LEU A 139 1.41 7.42 3.51
CA LEU A 139 1.68 8.63 4.27
C LEU A 139 0.38 9.38 4.57
N ALA A 140 0.14 9.65 5.85
CA ALA A 140 -0.93 10.50 6.33
C ALA A 140 -0.37 11.55 7.31
N THR A 141 -0.87 12.78 7.26
CA THR A 141 -0.40 13.91 8.07
C THR A 141 -1.53 14.60 8.83
N GLY A 142 -2.59 13.84 9.20
CA GLY A 142 -3.67 14.37 10.02
C GLY A 142 -4.45 15.54 9.37
N GLY A 143 -4.63 15.51 8.03
CA GLY A 143 -5.44 16.52 7.33
C GLY A 143 -4.65 17.71 6.76
N MET A 144 -3.32 17.58 6.56
CA MET A 144 -2.47 18.62 5.95
C MET A 144 -1.99 18.22 4.55
N PRO A 145 -2.80 18.33 3.47
CA PRO A 145 -2.48 17.81 2.13
C PRO A 145 -1.22 18.41 1.51
N ALA A 146 -0.96 19.70 1.74
CA ALA A 146 0.23 20.38 1.23
C ALA A 146 1.50 19.80 1.85
N PHE A 147 1.49 19.55 3.15
CA PHE A 147 2.61 18.94 3.87
C PHE A 147 2.80 17.47 3.48
N THR A 148 1.69 16.72 3.32
CA THR A 148 1.73 15.35 2.79
C THR A 148 2.42 15.31 1.42
N ARG A 149 2.11 16.26 0.53
CA ARG A 149 2.72 16.34 -0.80
C ARG A 149 4.23 16.62 -0.71
N LEU A 150 4.63 17.55 0.16
CA LEU A 150 6.04 17.88 0.37
C LEU A 150 6.82 16.65 0.86
N LEU A 151 6.33 15.97 1.90
CA LEU A 151 6.94 14.76 2.43
C LEU A 151 6.98 13.64 1.40
N LYS A 152 5.89 13.47 0.62
CA LYS A 152 5.84 12.50 -0.47
C LYS A 152 6.97 12.72 -1.48
N THR A 153 7.18 13.97 -1.92
CA THR A 153 8.24 14.32 -2.87
C THR A 153 9.63 14.00 -2.31
N GLN A 154 9.87 14.28 -1.03
CA GLN A 154 11.15 13.98 -0.39
C GLN A 154 11.37 12.46 -0.24
N LEU A 155 10.35 11.74 0.21
CA LEU A 155 10.44 10.28 0.43
C LEU A 155 10.57 9.51 -0.90
N ALA A 156 9.96 10.00 -1.98
CA ALA A 156 10.05 9.37 -3.29
C ALA A 156 11.49 9.24 -3.79
N GLN A 157 12.38 10.14 -3.40
CA GLN A 157 13.80 10.09 -3.77
C GLN A 157 14.55 8.89 -3.19
N PHE A 158 14.02 8.27 -2.12
CA PHE A 158 14.62 7.08 -1.50
C PHE A 158 14.11 5.77 -2.11
N ILE A 159 13.00 5.81 -2.85
CA ILE A 159 12.38 4.61 -3.42
C ILE A 159 12.70 4.60 -4.92
N THR A 160 13.87 4.03 -5.24
CA THR A 160 14.38 3.95 -6.61
C THR A 160 14.03 2.60 -7.24
N PRO A 161 14.04 2.50 -8.60
CA PRO A 161 13.88 1.22 -9.30
C PRO A 161 14.89 0.16 -8.85
N GLU A 162 16.15 0.57 -8.57
CA GLU A 162 17.19 -0.35 -8.11
C GLU A 162 16.87 -0.92 -6.71
N LEU A 163 16.30 -0.08 -5.82
CA LEU A 163 15.85 -0.54 -4.50
C LEU A 163 14.67 -1.52 -4.62
N ALA A 164 13.74 -1.26 -5.55
CA ALA A 164 12.61 -2.14 -5.83
C ALA A 164 13.09 -3.50 -6.40
N ASP A 165 13.99 -3.48 -7.38
CA ASP A 165 14.61 -4.67 -7.96
C ASP A 165 15.37 -5.49 -6.90
N PHE A 166 16.09 -4.81 -6.00
CA PHE A 166 16.76 -5.49 -4.89
C PHE A 166 15.76 -6.11 -3.91
N ASN A 167 14.65 -5.42 -3.61
CA ASN A 167 13.60 -5.98 -2.74
C ASN A 167 12.92 -7.20 -3.36
N ASP A 168 12.66 -7.20 -4.66
CA ASP A 168 12.07 -8.35 -5.37
C ASP A 168 13.03 -9.55 -5.36
N PHE A 169 14.33 -9.32 -5.62
CA PHE A 169 15.36 -10.32 -5.43
C PHE A 169 15.39 -10.89 -4.00
N LEU A 170 15.31 -10.04 -2.96
CA LEU A 170 15.26 -10.51 -1.58
C LEU A 170 14.02 -11.39 -1.30
N ARG A 171 12.88 -11.09 -1.91
CA ARG A 171 11.67 -11.91 -1.79
C ARG A 171 11.87 -13.31 -2.38
N GLU A 172 12.52 -13.42 -3.54
CA GLU A 172 12.88 -14.70 -4.12
C GLU A 172 13.83 -15.49 -3.19
N GLN A 173 14.89 -14.84 -2.69
CA GLN A 173 15.83 -15.48 -1.79
C GLN A 173 15.18 -15.88 -0.45
N ARG A 174 14.16 -15.16 0.01
CA ARG A 174 13.39 -15.53 1.21
C ARG A 174 12.72 -16.88 1.07
N ASP A 175 12.21 -17.21 -0.10
CA ASP A 175 11.56 -18.50 -0.34
C ASP A 175 12.61 -19.63 -0.41
N VAL A 176 13.80 -19.35 -0.95
CA VAL A 176 14.95 -20.27 -0.91
C VAL A 176 15.36 -20.56 0.54
N VAL A 177 15.52 -19.51 1.38
CA VAL A 177 15.90 -19.67 2.79
C VAL A 177 14.85 -20.45 3.58
N LYS A 178 13.56 -20.23 3.31
CA LYS A 178 12.47 -21.02 3.92
C LYS A 178 12.52 -22.51 3.56
N ALA A 179 12.97 -22.83 2.35
CA ALA A 179 13.10 -24.22 1.92
C ALA A 179 14.30 -24.94 2.57
N ILE A 180 15.30 -24.21 3.08
CA ILE A 180 16.47 -24.78 3.75
C ILE A 180 16.12 -25.32 5.14
N THR A 181 15.32 -24.61 5.91
CA THR A 181 14.89 -25.00 7.26
C THR A 181 13.47 -24.52 7.58
N PRO A 182 12.65 -25.29 8.29
CA PRO A 182 11.34 -24.85 8.74
C PRO A 182 11.39 -23.92 9.96
N ASP A 183 12.55 -23.71 10.60
CA ASP A 183 12.67 -22.89 11.81
C ASP A 183 12.56 -21.38 11.49
N SER A 184 11.45 -20.78 11.93
CA SER A 184 11.20 -19.34 11.76
C SER A 184 12.18 -18.44 12.54
N LYS A 185 12.75 -18.93 13.65
CA LYS A 185 13.76 -18.19 14.41
C LYS A 185 15.08 -18.12 13.66
N ALA A 186 15.49 -19.26 13.07
CA ALA A 186 16.67 -19.33 12.21
C ALA A 186 16.54 -18.38 10.99
N HIS A 187 15.37 -18.34 10.33
CA HIS A 187 15.12 -17.37 9.25
C HIS A 187 15.28 -15.92 9.71
N THR A 188 14.69 -15.59 10.86
CA THR A 188 14.78 -14.23 11.40
C THR A 188 16.21 -13.83 11.75
N ALA A 189 16.96 -14.75 12.36
CA ALA A 189 18.36 -14.54 12.71
C ALA A 189 19.23 -14.37 11.45
N PHE A 190 19.04 -15.21 10.45
CA PHE A 190 19.71 -15.11 9.16
C PHE A 190 19.49 -13.73 8.51
N TRP A 191 18.25 -13.31 8.30
CA TRP A 191 17.97 -12.05 7.63
C TRP A 191 18.47 -10.83 8.43
N ARG A 192 18.44 -10.87 9.75
CA ARG A 192 19.02 -9.82 10.60
C ARG A 192 20.53 -9.72 10.47
N SER A 193 21.23 -10.82 10.24
CA SER A 193 22.68 -10.79 10.04
C SER A 193 23.08 -10.26 8.66
N VAL A 194 22.28 -10.57 7.63
CA VAL A 194 22.55 -10.19 6.24
C VAL A 194 22.10 -8.75 5.93
N LEU A 195 20.86 -8.42 6.28
CA LEU A 195 20.26 -7.12 5.96
C LEU A 195 20.68 -6.05 6.98
N ASN A 196 21.68 -5.26 6.61
CA ASN A 196 22.25 -4.22 7.44
C ASN A 196 22.38 -2.90 6.67
N LYS A 197 22.70 -1.83 7.39
CA LYS A 197 22.82 -0.48 6.80
C LYS A 197 23.89 -0.41 5.69
N ALA A 198 24.98 -1.17 5.83
CA ALA A 198 26.04 -1.16 4.81
C ALA A 198 25.55 -1.74 3.49
N LEU A 199 24.78 -2.83 3.54
CA LEU A 199 24.15 -3.43 2.35
C LEU A 199 23.15 -2.48 1.69
N LEU A 200 22.29 -1.82 2.49
CA LEU A 200 21.38 -0.80 1.99
C LEU A 200 22.12 0.35 1.31
N ASN A 201 23.18 0.86 1.94
CA ASN A 201 23.98 1.94 1.37
C ASN A 201 24.63 1.54 0.02
N GLN A 202 25.02 0.28 -0.16
CA GLN A 202 25.53 -0.21 -1.45
C GLN A 202 24.47 -0.15 -2.55
N VAL A 203 23.23 -0.59 -2.24
CA VAL A 203 22.11 -0.49 -3.19
C VAL A 203 21.83 0.96 -3.55
N MET A 204 21.79 1.84 -2.55
CA MET A 204 21.56 3.28 -2.75
C MET A 204 22.70 3.97 -3.52
N ALA A 205 23.90 3.43 -3.51
CA ALA A 205 25.04 3.89 -4.30
C ALA A 205 25.09 3.30 -5.73
N GLY A 206 24.06 2.52 -6.14
CA GLY A 206 24.01 1.87 -7.47
C GLY A 206 24.81 0.56 -7.56
N GLU A 207 25.37 0.06 -6.45
CA GLU A 207 26.14 -1.19 -6.40
C GLU A 207 25.24 -2.43 -6.18
N THR A 208 24.04 -2.44 -6.78
CA THR A 208 23.00 -3.47 -6.57
C THR A 208 23.50 -4.88 -6.88
N ALA A 209 24.32 -5.05 -7.94
CA ALA A 209 24.87 -6.34 -8.29
C ALA A 209 25.76 -6.92 -7.17
N LYS A 210 26.66 -6.12 -6.61
CA LYS A 210 27.52 -6.54 -5.47
C LYS A 210 26.70 -6.84 -4.21
N ALA A 211 25.62 -6.07 -3.98
CA ALA A 211 24.72 -6.32 -2.86
C ALA A 211 23.98 -7.66 -3.02
N LYS A 212 23.52 -7.99 -4.24
CA LYS A 212 22.90 -9.29 -4.55
C LYS A 212 23.88 -10.46 -4.37
N GLU A 213 25.13 -10.31 -4.84
CA GLU A 213 26.19 -11.32 -4.66
C GLU A 213 26.42 -11.65 -3.18
N LYS A 214 26.58 -10.63 -2.33
CA LYS A 214 26.73 -10.83 -0.87
C LYS A 214 25.56 -11.60 -0.23
N VAL A 215 24.34 -11.34 -0.68
CA VAL A 215 23.16 -12.05 -0.19
C VAL A 215 23.22 -13.52 -0.65
N LEU A 216 23.59 -13.78 -1.92
CA LEU A 216 23.73 -15.15 -2.44
C LEU A 216 24.79 -15.94 -1.69
N ASP A 217 25.95 -15.35 -1.42
CA ASP A 217 27.03 -15.98 -0.65
C ASP A 217 26.56 -16.34 0.77
N ALA A 218 25.82 -15.42 1.41
CA ALA A 218 25.24 -15.69 2.73
C ALA A 218 24.21 -16.83 2.69
N VAL A 219 23.34 -16.86 1.67
CA VAL A 219 22.34 -17.94 1.48
C VAL A 219 23.03 -19.29 1.25
N ASN A 220 24.07 -19.33 0.44
CA ASN A 220 24.84 -20.55 0.18
C ASN A 220 25.55 -21.06 1.46
N SER A 221 26.15 -20.15 2.23
CA SER A 221 26.78 -20.49 3.51
C SER A 221 25.75 -21.01 4.51
N PHE A 222 24.57 -20.42 4.58
CA PHE A 222 23.48 -20.86 5.46
C PHE A 222 22.98 -22.25 5.08
N ARG A 223 22.91 -22.55 3.78
CA ARG A 223 22.54 -23.89 3.26
C ARG A 223 23.55 -24.94 3.69
N SER A 224 24.85 -24.70 3.53
CA SER A 224 25.92 -25.65 3.91
C SER A 224 25.88 -25.94 5.42
N GLN A 225 25.77 -24.92 6.27
CA GLN A 225 25.67 -25.09 7.72
C GLN A 225 24.44 -25.88 8.17
N SER A 226 23.31 -25.73 7.45
CA SER A 226 22.09 -26.47 7.77
C SER A 226 22.12 -27.93 7.37
N GLN A 227 22.99 -28.31 6.42
CA GLN A 227 23.21 -29.70 6.01
C GLN A 227 24.19 -30.46 6.94
N ASP A 228 25.11 -29.73 7.57
CA ASP A 228 26.13 -30.30 8.47
C ASP A 228 25.65 -30.43 9.92
N SER A 229 24.45 -29.95 10.26
CA SER A 229 23.89 -30.14 11.61
C SER A 229 23.27 -31.52 11.74
N PRO A 230 23.78 -32.41 12.62
CA PRO A 230 23.21 -33.76 12.84
C PRO A 230 21.76 -33.59 13.37
N ARG A 231 20.86 -34.42 12.83
CA ARG A 231 19.46 -34.51 13.26
C ARG A 231 19.36 -35.09 14.68
#